data_f75d070b019276a2d77bb5e2c8e78689
#
_entry.id   f75d070b019276a2d77bb5e2c8e78689
#
_cell.length_a   1.000
_cell.length_b   1.000
_cell.length_c   1.000
_cell.angle_alpha   90.00
_cell.angle_beta   90.00
_cell.angle_gamma   90.00
#
_symmetry.space_group_name_H-M   'P 1'
#
loop_
_entity.id
_entity.type
_entity.pdbx_description
1 polymer ?
#
loop_
_entity_poly.entity_id
_entity_poly.type
_entity_poly.pdbx_seq_one_letter_code
_entity_poly.pdbx_strand_id
1 'polypeptide(L)'
;MKNFNELSVTSSYKESNLQLVEQKACIVVGIANPRIKIRVEVLLSESPEYQTIYISSGSEIGKLIEEADLIIGSGITAYEGVARRKPVIVVGDYGLGGLVTPDTFRSQYNNRFKGRINGMKDESFSLESLEKEIKKAFSLTFQELQMMSNQIITYQNI
;
A
#
# COMPACT_ATOMS: atom_id res chain seq x y z
N MET A 1 -9.70 10.05 -29.57
CA MET A 1 -9.73 9.67 -29.93
C MET A 1 -9.23 9.57 -30.02
N LYS A 2 -9.40 9.54 -29.84
CA LYS A 2 -9.41 8.88 -30.09
C LYS A 2 -8.78 8.74 -30.36
N ASN A 3 -9.07 9.04 -30.23
CA ASN A 3 -9.06 8.46 -30.72
C ASN A 3 -8.59 7.95 -30.78
N PHE A 4 -8.82 7.49 -30.83
CA PHE A 4 -8.96 6.50 -31.09
C PHE A 4 -8.71 6.31 -31.52
N ASN A 5 -9.02 6.69 -31.38
CA ASN A 5 -9.43 6.08 -31.94
C ASN A 5 -9.30 5.65 -32.16
N GLU A 6 -9.50 5.60 -32.18
CA GLU A 6 -9.77 4.87 -32.60
C GLU A 6 -9.46 4.23 -32.65
N LEU A 7 -9.42 4.09 -32.76
CA LEU A 7 -9.52 3.08 -32.98
C LEU A 7 -9.33 2.44 -33.17
N SER A 8 -9.53 2.28 -33.34
CA SER A 8 -9.78 1.43 -33.67
C SER A 8 -9.85 0.61 -33.66
N VAL A 9 -10.03 0.38 -33.69
CA VAL A 9 -10.46 -0.54 -33.77
C VAL A 9 -10.58 -1.46 -33.94
N THR A 10 -10.68 -1.68 -34.09
CA THR A 10 -11.09 -2.59 -34.24
C THR A 10 -11.15 -3.45 -34.29
N SER A 11 -11.19 -3.61 -34.50
CA SER A 11 -11.50 -4.39 -34.41
C SER A 11 -11.76 -5.08 -34.20
N SER A 12 -11.92 -5.27 -34.33
CA SER A 12 -12.39 -5.77 -33.83
C SER A 12 -12.53 -6.64 -33.35
N TYR A 13 -12.56 -6.95 -32.89
CA TYR A 13 -12.76 -7.58 -32.08
C TYR A 13 -12.59 -8.26 -31.67
N LYS A 14 -12.45 -8.76 -32.11
CA LYS A 14 -12.28 -9.10 -31.29
C LYS A 14 -11.84 -8.91 -30.83
N GLU A 15 -11.28 -9.19 -31.03
CA GLU A 15 -10.61 -8.62 -30.24
C GLU A 15 -10.98 -7.92 -29.19
N SER A 16 -11.53 -7.72 -29.01
CA SER A 16 -12.16 -6.85 -28.08
C SER A 16 -12.12 -7.34 -26.64
N ASN A 17 -12.09 -8.61 -26.41
CA ASN A 17 -12.04 -9.15 -25.06
C ASN A 17 -10.78 -8.78 -24.31
N LEU A 18 -9.69 -8.60 -25.01
CA LEU A 18 -8.44 -8.23 -24.36
C LEU A 18 -8.52 -6.86 -23.72
N GLN A 19 -9.36 -6.01 -24.24
CA GLN A 19 -9.46 -4.66 -23.72
C GLN A 19 -10.37 -4.55 -22.53
N LEU A 20 -11.08 -5.63 -22.22
CA LEU A 20 -11.98 -5.64 -21.08
C LEU A 20 -11.33 -6.13 -19.82
N VAL A 21 -10.07 -6.55 -19.87
CA VAL A 21 -9.34 -6.98 -18.68
C VAL A 21 -8.93 -5.73 -17.92
N GLU A 22 -9.55 -5.51 -16.79
CA GLU A 22 -9.21 -4.38 -15.95
C GLU A 22 -7.89 -4.64 -15.25
N GLN A 23 -7.08 -3.60 -15.20
CA GLN A 23 -5.86 -3.67 -14.40
C GLN A 23 -6.22 -3.48 -12.95
N LYS A 24 -5.86 -4.47 -12.13
CA LYS A 24 -6.13 -4.41 -10.70
C LYS A 24 -5.07 -3.54 -10.04
N ALA A 25 -5.48 -2.82 -9.00
CA ALA A 25 -4.54 -2.11 -8.17
C ALA A 25 -3.61 -3.11 -7.50
N CYS A 26 -2.33 -2.80 -7.48
CA CYS A 26 -1.30 -3.69 -6.93
C CYS A 26 -0.98 -3.28 -5.50
N ILE A 27 -1.20 -4.20 -4.58
CA ILE A 27 -0.88 -4.01 -3.17
C ILE A 27 0.35 -4.85 -2.85
N VAL A 28 1.40 -4.21 -2.35
CA VAL A 28 2.60 -4.92 -1.90
C VAL A 28 2.57 -5.00 -0.39
N VAL A 29 2.71 -6.20 0.15
CA VAL A 29 2.61 -6.46 1.58
C VAL A 29 3.97 -6.89 2.11
N GLY A 30 4.47 -6.18 3.14
CA GLY A 30 5.72 -6.51 3.79
C GLY A 30 5.59 -6.44 5.29
N ILE A 31 5.30 -7.58 5.92
CA ILE A 31 5.06 -7.68 7.35
C ILE A 31 5.95 -8.80 7.90
N ALA A 32 6.78 -8.46 8.88
CA ALA A 32 7.72 -9.43 9.46
C ALA A 32 7.05 -10.40 10.43
N ASN A 33 6.06 -9.93 11.19
CA ASN A 33 5.38 -10.75 12.17
C ASN A 33 4.50 -11.80 11.49
N PRO A 34 4.77 -13.10 11.65
CA PRO A 34 4.03 -14.13 10.89
C PRO A 34 2.53 -14.15 11.20
N ARG A 35 2.15 -13.93 12.46
CA ARG A 35 0.73 -13.95 12.82
C ARG A 35 -0.03 -12.81 12.14
N ILE A 36 0.58 -11.64 12.12
CA ILE A 36 -0.04 -10.47 11.49
C ILE A 36 -0.05 -10.63 9.98
N LYS A 37 1.02 -11.17 9.43
CA LYS A 37 1.09 -11.42 7.98
C LYS A 37 -0.04 -12.35 7.54
N ILE A 38 -0.23 -13.46 8.27
CA ILE A 38 -1.30 -14.41 7.95
C ILE A 38 -2.65 -13.72 8.04
N ARG A 39 -2.85 -12.88 9.04
CA ARG A 39 -4.10 -12.15 9.18
C ARG A 39 -4.40 -11.31 7.94
N VAL A 40 -3.41 -10.59 7.46
CA VAL A 40 -3.57 -9.77 6.27
C VAL A 40 -3.83 -10.64 5.04
N GLU A 41 -3.10 -11.76 4.91
CA GLU A 41 -3.31 -12.66 3.79
C GLU A 41 -4.75 -13.18 3.75
N VAL A 42 -5.26 -13.61 4.90
CA VAL A 42 -6.64 -14.11 4.98
C VAL A 42 -7.63 -13.01 4.59
N LEU A 43 -7.44 -11.81 5.14
CA LEU A 43 -8.37 -10.71 4.86
C LEU A 43 -8.33 -10.31 3.38
N LEU A 44 -7.14 -10.19 2.79
CA LEU A 44 -7.03 -9.76 1.41
C LEU A 44 -7.47 -10.84 0.42
N SER A 45 -7.47 -12.11 0.84
CA SER A 45 -7.98 -13.17 -0.03
C SER A 45 -9.47 -13.01 -0.32
N GLU A 46 -10.17 -12.21 0.49
CA GLU A 46 -11.58 -11.92 0.29
C GLU A 46 -11.81 -10.69 -0.59
N SER A 47 -10.72 -10.11 -1.13
CA SER A 47 -10.80 -8.89 -1.92
C SER A 47 -10.15 -9.12 -3.28
N PRO A 48 -10.81 -9.84 -4.19
CA PRO A 48 -10.21 -10.23 -5.48
C PRO A 48 -9.98 -9.06 -6.43
N GLU A 49 -10.48 -7.88 -6.09
CA GLU A 49 -10.26 -6.68 -6.90
C GLU A 49 -8.84 -6.16 -6.82
N TYR A 50 -8.03 -6.68 -5.90
CA TYR A 50 -6.63 -6.26 -5.77
C TYR A 50 -5.70 -7.38 -6.20
N GLN A 51 -4.58 -7.00 -6.82
CA GLN A 51 -3.45 -7.90 -7.03
C GLN A 51 -2.53 -7.73 -5.82
N THR A 52 -2.22 -8.82 -5.14
CA THR A 52 -1.43 -8.74 -3.90
C THR A 52 -0.10 -9.46 -4.09
N ILE A 53 0.98 -8.80 -3.73
CA ILE A 53 2.32 -9.36 -3.78
C ILE A 53 2.91 -9.30 -2.38
N TYR A 54 3.40 -10.42 -1.89
CA TYR A 54 3.99 -10.51 -0.55
C TYR A 54 5.51 -10.51 -0.66
N ILE A 55 6.14 -9.60 0.09
CA ILE A 55 7.60 -9.54 0.13
C ILE A 55 8.12 -10.73 0.92
N SER A 56 9.11 -11.39 0.36
CA SER A 56 9.74 -12.54 1.01
C SER A 56 11.25 -12.33 1.03
N SER A 57 11.95 -13.25 1.71
CA SER A 57 13.40 -13.25 1.76
C SER A 57 13.95 -13.29 0.33
N GLY A 58 14.91 -12.41 0.03
CA GLY A 58 15.49 -12.33 -1.30
C GLY A 58 14.75 -11.43 -2.26
N SER A 59 13.59 -10.87 -1.87
CA SER A 59 12.88 -9.95 -2.73
C SER A 59 13.64 -8.64 -2.89
N GLU A 60 13.53 -8.05 -4.08
CA GLU A 60 14.05 -6.70 -4.33
C GLU A 60 12.99 -5.70 -3.88
N ILE A 61 13.08 -5.30 -2.62
CA ILE A 61 12.05 -4.46 -1.99
C ILE A 61 11.82 -3.18 -2.77
N GLY A 62 12.90 -2.50 -3.16
CA GLY A 62 12.78 -1.24 -3.87
C GLY A 62 12.00 -1.36 -5.17
N LYS A 63 12.28 -2.41 -5.94
CA LYS A 63 11.61 -2.62 -7.21
C LYS A 63 10.12 -2.93 -7.00
N LEU A 64 9.80 -3.78 -6.04
CA LEU A 64 8.42 -4.12 -5.75
C LEU A 64 7.63 -2.90 -5.32
N ILE A 65 8.24 -2.05 -4.48
CA ILE A 65 7.56 -0.84 -3.99
C ILE A 65 7.34 0.14 -5.12
N GLU A 66 8.31 0.29 -6.04
CA GLU A 66 8.13 1.20 -7.17
C GLU A 66 6.95 0.80 -8.04
N GLU A 67 6.68 -0.48 -8.15
CA GLU A 67 5.58 -0.97 -9.00
C GLU A 67 4.25 -1.03 -8.27
N ALA A 68 4.24 -0.76 -6.98
CA ALA A 68 3.02 -0.86 -6.18
C ALA A 68 2.15 0.39 -6.32
N ASP A 69 0.84 0.19 -6.16
CA ASP A 69 -0.10 1.29 -6.01
C ASP A 69 -0.34 1.60 -4.54
N LEU A 70 -0.12 0.62 -3.67
CA LEU A 70 -0.36 0.74 -2.24
C LEU A 70 0.56 -0.22 -1.50
N ILE A 71 1.08 0.23 -0.38
CA ILE A 71 1.93 -0.59 0.48
C ILE A 71 1.18 -0.88 1.78
N ILE A 72 1.17 -2.15 2.18
CA ILE A 72 0.70 -2.54 3.51
C ILE A 72 1.89 -3.18 4.21
N GLY A 73 2.37 -2.57 5.27
CA GLY A 73 3.55 -3.13 5.90
C GLY A 73 3.99 -2.41 7.15
N SER A 74 5.16 -2.80 7.61
CA SER A 74 5.76 -2.26 8.83
C SER A 74 7.26 -2.08 8.62
N GLY A 75 7.88 -1.38 9.55
CA GLY A 75 9.34 -1.24 9.57
C GLY A 75 9.90 -0.71 8.27
N ILE A 76 10.89 -1.42 7.74
CA ILE A 76 11.62 -0.97 6.55
C ILE A 76 10.71 -0.89 5.32
N THR A 77 9.74 -1.79 5.19
CA THR A 77 8.82 -1.76 4.07
C THR A 77 7.98 -0.48 4.08
N ALA A 78 7.44 -0.13 5.23
CA ALA A 78 6.66 1.10 5.37
C ALA A 78 7.54 2.32 5.12
N TYR A 79 8.72 2.33 5.71
CA TYR A 79 9.68 3.42 5.52
C TYR A 79 9.97 3.64 4.03
N GLU A 80 10.31 2.57 3.32
CA GLU A 80 10.64 2.66 1.91
C GLU A 80 9.44 3.10 1.07
N GLY A 81 8.25 2.68 1.47
CA GLY A 81 7.04 3.10 0.77
C GLY A 81 6.83 4.60 0.88
N VAL A 82 6.95 5.16 2.09
CA VAL A 82 6.79 6.60 2.29
C VAL A 82 7.89 7.35 1.56
N ALA A 83 9.13 6.86 1.62
CA ALA A 83 10.26 7.52 0.96
C ALA A 83 10.06 7.59 -0.55
N ARG A 84 9.38 6.62 -1.14
CA ARG A 84 9.13 6.56 -2.57
C ARG A 84 7.77 7.13 -2.98
N ARG A 85 7.16 7.86 -2.07
CA ARG A 85 5.89 8.57 -2.34
C ARG A 85 4.75 7.64 -2.70
N LYS A 86 4.68 6.50 -2.03
CA LYS A 86 3.56 5.58 -2.16
C LYS A 86 2.64 5.69 -0.95
N PRO A 87 1.33 5.48 -1.12
CA PRO A 87 0.46 5.36 0.04
C PRO A 87 0.86 4.14 0.87
N VAL A 88 0.91 4.31 2.19
CA VAL A 88 1.33 3.24 3.09
C VAL A 88 0.31 3.10 4.21
N ILE A 89 -0.19 1.87 4.39
CA ILE A 89 -0.98 1.50 5.56
C ILE A 89 -0.08 0.69 6.46
N VAL A 90 0.11 1.17 7.68
CA VAL A 90 0.99 0.48 8.62
C VAL A 90 0.23 -0.66 9.28
N VAL A 91 0.77 -1.86 9.13
CA VAL A 91 0.29 -3.06 9.82
C VAL A 91 1.53 -3.80 10.29
N GLY A 92 1.70 -3.94 11.59
CA GLY A 92 2.91 -4.52 12.15
C GLY A 92 2.65 -5.23 13.45
N ASP A 93 3.69 -5.28 14.29
CA ASP A 93 3.64 -6.05 15.54
C ASP A 93 2.47 -5.68 16.44
N TYR A 94 2.04 -4.43 16.40
CA TYR A 94 0.93 -3.96 17.22
C TYR A 94 -0.40 -3.94 16.45
N GLY A 95 -0.45 -4.58 15.27
CA GLY A 95 -1.65 -4.68 14.48
C GLY A 95 -1.81 -3.52 13.51
N LEU A 96 -3.06 -3.15 13.28
CA LEU A 96 -3.40 -2.11 12.32
C LEU A 96 -3.11 -0.73 12.90
N GLY A 97 -2.13 -0.05 12.33
CA GLY A 97 -1.77 1.31 12.72
C GLY A 97 -2.44 2.37 11.86
N GLY A 98 -2.90 1.98 10.68
CA GLY A 98 -3.62 2.86 9.80
C GLY A 98 -2.76 3.52 8.75
N LEU A 99 -3.42 4.32 7.93
CA LEU A 99 -2.79 5.02 6.82
C LEU A 99 -1.83 6.09 7.33
N VAL A 100 -0.66 6.16 6.71
CA VAL A 100 0.28 7.25 6.98
C VAL A 100 -0.20 8.48 6.22
N THR A 101 -0.53 9.52 6.95
CA THR A 101 -0.96 10.81 6.40
C THR A 101 -0.04 11.90 6.94
N PRO A 102 -0.09 13.12 6.38
CA PRO A 102 0.69 14.20 6.97
C PRO A 102 0.45 14.39 8.47
N ASP A 103 -0.79 14.13 8.92
CA ASP A 103 -1.13 14.28 10.34
C ASP A 103 -0.60 13.13 11.19
N THR A 104 -0.48 11.92 10.64
CA THR A 104 -0.06 10.75 11.39
C THR A 104 1.41 10.39 11.19
N PHE A 105 2.06 11.05 10.25
CA PHE A 105 3.41 10.67 9.86
C PHE A 105 4.38 10.67 11.04
N ARG A 106 4.38 11.73 11.84
CA ARG A 106 5.36 11.83 12.93
C ARG A 106 5.19 10.71 13.95
N SER A 107 3.95 10.42 14.32
CA SER A 107 3.67 9.34 15.27
C SER A 107 4.08 7.98 14.72
N GLN A 108 3.76 7.74 13.45
CA GLN A 108 4.13 6.47 12.81
C GLN A 108 5.65 6.34 12.69
N TYR A 109 6.32 7.41 12.29
CA TYR A 109 7.77 7.40 12.18
C TYR A 109 8.43 7.14 13.53
N ASN A 110 7.97 7.83 14.57
CA ASN A 110 8.54 7.67 15.92
C ASN A 110 8.30 6.27 16.46
N ASN A 111 7.23 5.62 16.04
CA ASN A 111 6.91 4.26 16.42
C ASN A 111 7.58 3.23 15.50
N ARG A 112 8.44 3.68 14.58
CA ARG A 112 9.15 2.83 13.63
C ARG A 112 8.21 2.02 12.76
N PHE A 113 7.03 2.56 12.50
CA PHE A 113 6.01 1.93 11.65
C PHE A 113 5.66 0.53 12.13
N LYS A 114 5.50 0.36 13.44
CA LYS A 114 5.22 -0.97 14.01
C LYS A 114 3.73 -1.27 14.13
N GLY A 115 2.88 -0.31 13.81
CA GLY A 115 1.44 -0.49 13.92
C GLY A 115 0.86 0.40 14.98
N ARG A 116 -0.12 -0.08 15.69
CA ARG A 116 -0.96 0.71 16.57
C ARG A 116 -0.19 1.73 17.40
N ILE A 117 -0.71 2.95 17.44
CA ILE A 117 -0.11 4.04 18.19
C ILE A 117 -0.66 4.04 19.62
N ASN A 118 0.04 4.70 20.54
CA ASN A 118 -0.36 4.85 21.95
C ASN A 118 -0.37 3.53 22.72
N GLY A 119 0.46 2.57 22.29
CA GLY A 119 0.60 1.32 23.01
C GLY A 119 -0.58 0.38 22.91
N MET A 120 -1.59 0.74 22.15
CA MET A 120 -2.76 -0.12 21.97
C MET A 120 -2.54 -1.03 20.79
N LYS A 121 -2.88 -2.30 20.97
CA LYS A 121 -2.76 -3.29 19.91
C LYS A 121 -4.10 -3.53 19.26
N ASP A 122 -4.08 -3.77 17.95
CA ASP A 122 -5.29 -4.13 17.22
C ASP A 122 -4.97 -5.30 16.30
N GLU A 123 -4.54 -6.41 16.90
CA GLU A 123 -4.12 -7.60 16.16
C GLU A 123 -5.29 -8.30 15.49
N SER A 124 -6.50 -8.06 16.00
CA SER A 124 -7.72 -8.71 15.52
C SER A 124 -8.51 -7.83 14.57
N PHE A 125 -7.86 -6.87 13.93
CA PHE A 125 -8.55 -5.94 13.03
C PHE A 125 -9.32 -6.70 11.95
N SER A 126 -10.42 -6.09 11.50
CA SER A 126 -11.32 -6.71 10.53
C SER A 126 -10.98 -6.32 9.11
N LEU A 127 -11.53 -7.06 8.14
CA LEU A 127 -11.43 -6.67 6.74
C LEU A 127 -12.05 -5.29 6.53
N GLU A 128 -13.17 -5.02 7.20
CA GLU A 128 -13.82 -3.72 7.06
C GLU A 128 -12.90 -2.59 7.48
N SER A 129 -12.21 -2.75 8.61
CA SER A 129 -11.26 -1.73 9.08
C SER A 129 -10.11 -1.54 8.08
N LEU A 130 -9.60 -2.62 7.54
CA LEU A 130 -8.51 -2.57 6.57
C LEU A 130 -8.98 -1.90 5.27
N GLU A 131 -10.16 -2.28 4.79
CA GLU A 131 -10.71 -1.69 3.56
C GLU A 131 -10.97 -0.21 3.70
N LYS A 132 -11.35 0.23 4.88
CA LYS A 132 -11.55 1.65 5.15
C LYS A 132 -10.24 2.42 4.95
N GLU A 133 -9.14 1.86 5.44
CA GLU A 133 -7.83 2.48 5.25
C GLU A 133 -7.40 2.44 3.78
N ILE A 134 -7.71 1.35 3.08
CA ILE A 134 -7.37 1.24 1.65
C ILE A 134 -8.09 2.33 0.85
N LYS A 135 -9.36 2.56 1.13
CA LYS A 135 -10.10 3.62 0.44
C LYS A 135 -9.49 4.98 0.71
N LYS A 136 -9.11 5.25 1.95
CA LYS A 136 -8.46 6.52 2.28
C LYS A 136 -7.12 6.66 1.56
N ALA A 137 -6.40 5.54 1.41
CA ALA A 137 -5.10 5.56 0.76
C ALA A 137 -5.19 6.06 -0.67
N PHE A 138 -6.21 5.61 -1.40
CA PHE A 138 -6.37 6.00 -2.80
C PHE A 138 -6.86 7.44 -2.98
N SER A 139 -7.22 8.11 -1.90
CA SER A 139 -7.58 9.53 -1.99
C SER A 139 -6.45 10.47 -1.57
N LEU A 140 -5.29 9.94 -1.19
CA LEU A 140 -4.14 10.81 -0.91
C LEU A 140 -3.68 11.50 -2.19
N THR A 141 -3.33 12.78 -2.07
CA THR A 141 -2.81 13.54 -3.21
C THR A 141 -1.31 13.34 -3.35
N PHE A 142 -0.82 13.60 -4.55
CA PHE A 142 0.63 13.55 -4.80
C PHE A 142 1.36 14.51 -3.87
N GLN A 143 0.78 15.68 -3.61
CA GLN A 143 1.41 16.67 -2.74
C GLN A 143 1.56 16.14 -1.32
N GLU A 144 0.55 15.45 -0.81
CA GLU A 144 0.62 14.86 0.52
C GLU A 144 1.71 13.79 0.59
N LEU A 145 1.79 12.95 -0.43
CA LEU A 145 2.81 11.90 -0.49
C LEU A 145 4.21 12.51 -0.56
N GLN A 146 4.36 13.56 -1.35
CA GLN A 146 5.65 14.24 -1.47
C GLN A 146 6.05 14.90 -0.16
N MET A 147 5.09 15.51 0.54
CA MET A 147 5.35 16.15 1.82
C MET A 147 5.92 15.15 2.82
N MET A 148 5.34 13.95 2.89
CA MET A 148 5.82 12.93 3.81
C MET A 148 7.19 12.40 3.40
N SER A 149 7.42 12.22 2.12
CA SER A 149 8.73 11.81 1.62
C SER A 149 9.81 12.82 1.99
N ASN A 150 9.49 14.10 1.87
CA ASN A 150 10.42 15.17 2.25
C ASN A 150 10.72 15.16 3.74
N GLN A 151 9.74 14.82 4.57
CA GLN A 151 9.96 14.73 6.01
C GLN A 151 10.94 13.61 6.36
N ILE A 152 10.90 12.50 5.64
CA ILE A 152 11.86 11.42 5.85
C ILE A 152 13.28 11.93 5.60
N ILE A 153 13.49 12.67 4.52
CA ILE A 153 14.81 13.23 4.20
C ILE A 153 15.27 14.15 5.34
N THR A 154 14.37 14.99 5.82
CA THR A 154 14.68 15.92 6.91
C THR A 154 15.10 15.16 8.17
N TYR A 155 14.36 14.11 8.52
CA TYR A 155 14.65 13.34 9.73
C TYR A 155 15.97 12.58 9.63
N GLN A 156 16.33 12.14 8.43
CA GLN A 156 17.60 11.45 8.24
C GLN A 156 18.80 12.36 8.44
N ASN A 157 18.64 13.65 8.26
CA ASN A 157 19.71 14.62 8.33
C ASN A 157 19.85 15.28 9.70
N ILE A 158 19.13 14.80 10.69
CA ILE A 158 19.24 15.32 12.07
C ILE A 158 20.30 14.59 12.89
#